data_a830e7ea7ee65e1286ffe1bc23122575
#
_entry.id   a830e7ea7ee65e1286ffe1bc23122575
#
_cell.length_a   1.000
_cell.length_b   1.000
_cell.length_c   1.000
_cell.angle_alpha   90.00
_cell.angle_beta   90.00
_cell.angle_gamma   90.00
#
_symmetry.space_group_name_H-M   'P 1'
#
loop_
_entity.id
_entity.type
_entity.pdbx_description
1 polymer ?
#
loop_
_entity_poly.entity_id
_entity_poly.type
_entity_poly.pdbx_seq_one_letter_code
_entity_poly.pdbx_strand_id
1 'polypeptide(L)'
;MYQSMYDSPVGLLQLITNDGISLSHVLYPNQHLKGIKTKDTLDVFKDTKAWLREYFKGNYPEIKVPLAPKGTDFQQKVWNELQTIRYRELKTYGEIAKTVGRAMNKPAMSAQAVGGAVGSNPISILIPCHRVVGKDGNLTGYGGTLDNKIKLLKLEEIDMTHLYLSLIHISEP
;
A
#
# COMPACT_ATOMS: atom_id res chain seq x y z
N MET A 1 -7.65 13.53 15.96
CA MET A 1 -7.24 12.21 15.39
C MET A 1 -8.05 11.11 16.04
N TYR A 2 -8.64 10.23 15.22
CA TYR A 2 -9.44 9.10 15.68
C TYR A 2 -9.03 7.83 14.97
N GLN A 3 -9.33 6.69 15.59
CA GLN A 3 -9.06 5.38 15.01
C GLN A 3 -10.27 4.46 15.07
N SER A 4 -10.24 3.44 14.23
CA SER A 4 -11.09 2.25 14.31
C SER A 4 -10.27 1.04 13.86
N MET A 5 -10.60 -0.12 14.37
CA MET A 5 -9.85 -1.34 14.06
C MET A 5 -10.65 -2.24 13.14
N TYR A 6 -9.97 -2.94 12.25
CA TYR A 6 -10.59 -3.89 11.33
C TYR A 6 -9.80 -5.21 11.31
N ASP A 7 -10.44 -6.29 11.72
CA ASP A 7 -9.82 -7.62 11.68
C ASP A 7 -9.88 -8.17 10.25
N SER A 8 -8.72 -8.53 9.72
CA SER A 8 -8.59 -8.92 8.31
C SER A 8 -7.71 -10.15 8.15
N PRO A 9 -7.71 -10.78 6.95
CA PRO A 9 -6.78 -11.88 6.64
C PRO A 9 -5.29 -11.52 6.74
N VAL A 10 -4.97 -10.23 6.70
CA VAL A 10 -3.59 -9.75 6.86
C VAL A 10 -3.35 -9.14 8.24
N GLY A 11 -4.19 -9.48 9.21
CA GLY A 11 -4.06 -9.03 10.59
C GLY A 11 -5.01 -7.91 10.95
N LEU A 12 -4.92 -7.44 12.19
CA LEU A 12 -5.74 -6.37 12.70
C LEU A 12 -5.25 -5.03 12.15
N LEU A 13 -6.05 -4.42 11.27
CA LEU A 13 -5.70 -3.15 10.64
C LEU A 13 -6.16 -1.99 11.51
N GLN A 14 -5.28 -1.00 11.68
CA GLN A 14 -5.61 0.25 12.34
C GLN A 14 -5.95 1.30 11.29
N LEU A 15 -7.18 1.79 11.33
CA LEU A 15 -7.69 2.84 10.45
C LEU A 15 -7.63 4.15 11.21
N ILE A 16 -7.05 5.19 10.61
CA ILE A 16 -6.90 6.48 11.27
C ILE A 16 -7.42 7.60 10.38
N THR A 17 -8.07 8.58 11.00
CA THR A 17 -8.45 9.85 10.38
C THR A 17 -7.89 11.01 11.19
N ASN A 18 -7.40 12.05 10.52
CA ASN A 18 -6.94 13.27 11.17
C ASN A 18 -8.06 14.32 11.28
N ASP A 19 -8.95 14.36 10.30
CA ASP A 19 -9.98 15.40 10.20
C ASP A 19 -11.41 14.88 10.43
N GLY A 20 -11.58 13.58 10.65
CA GLY A 20 -12.88 12.94 10.82
C GLY A 20 -13.63 12.67 9.51
N ILE A 21 -13.07 13.06 8.37
CA ILE A 21 -13.71 12.99 7.04
C ILE A 21 -12.93 12.11 6.08
N SER A 22 -11.60 12.23 6.08
CA SER A 22 -10.72 11.51 5.18
C SER A 22 -9.85 10.52 5.92
N LEU A 23 -9.44 9.46 5.22
CA LEU A 23 -8.57 8.43 5.75
C LEU A 23 -7.12 8.88 5.64
N SER A 24 -6.38 8.85 6.75
CA SER A 24 -4.97 9.22 6.78
C SER A 24 -4.03 8.02 6.88
N HIS A 25 -4.49 6.92 7.47
CA HIS A 25 -3.66 5.71 7.66
C HIS A 25 -4.50 4.45 7.59
N VAL A 26 -3.91 3.41 7.03
CA VAL A 26 -4.29 2.00 7.19
C VAL A 26 -2.99 1.26 7.52
N LEU A 27 -2.87 0.80 8.75
CA LEU A 27 -1.61 0.27 9.29
C LEU A 27 -1.76 -1.20 9.68
N TYR A 28 -0.73 -1.98 9.37
CA TYR A 28 -0.60 -3.37 9.81
C TYR A 28 -0.24 -3.43 11.29
N PRO A 29 -0.40 -4.62 11.95
CA PRO A 29 -0.12 -4.74 13.38
C PRO A 29 1.27 -4.25 13.81
N ASN A 30 2.30 -4.47 12.99
CA ASN A 30 3.66 -4.02 13.28
C ASN A 30 3.86 -2.51 13.15
N GLN A 31 2.86 -1.78 12.66
CA GLN A 31 2.93 -0.34 12.41
C GLN A 31 1.99 0.46 13.32
N HIS A 32 1.20 -0.19 14.18
CA HIS A 32 0.17 0.49 14.97
C HIS A 32 0.72 1.68 15.76
N LEU A 33 -0.03 2.78 15.73
CA LEU A 33 0.25 3.97 16.52
C LEU A 33 -0.57 3.93 17.80
N LYS A 34 0.07 4.33 18.92
CA LYS A 34 -0.54 4.31 20.25
C LYS A 34 -1.18 5.65 20.58
N GLY A 35 -2.11 5.63 21.54
CA GLY A 35 -2.67 6.85 22.11
C GLY A 35 -3.73 7.53 21.26
N ILE A 36 -4.29 6.85 20.28
CA ILE A 36 -5.33 7.40 19.42
C ILE A 36 -6.69 6.98 19.93
N LYS A 37 -7.62 7.93 20.04
CA LYS A 37 -8.96 7.70 20.55
C LYS A 37 -9.79 6.93 19.52
N THR A 38 -10.49 5.89 19.97
CA THR A 38 -11.37 5.09 19.12
C THR A 38 -12.72 5.80 18.92
N LYS A 39 -13.18 5.86 17.68
CA LYS A 39 -14.49 6.41 17.33
C LYS A 39 -15.05 5.65 16.11
N ASP A 40 -15.67 4.50 16.37
CA ASP A 40 -16.13 3.58 15.32
C ASP A 40 -17.28 4.13 14.47
N THR A 41 -17.97 5.15 14.96
CA THR A 41 -19.19 5.66 14.32
C THR A 41 -18.97 6.60 13.15
N LEU A 42 -17.72 7.02 12.90
CA LEU A 42 -17.42 7.93 11.80
C LEU A 42 -17.64 7.25 10.44
N ASP A 43 -18.26 7.98 9.52
CA ASP A 43 -18.55 7.48 8.17
C ASP A 43 -17.29 7.05 7.43
N VAL A 44 -16.17 7.77 7.60
CA VAL A 44 -14.88 7.40 6.99
C VAL A 44 -14.48 5.97 7.36
N PHE A 45 -14.72 5.54 8.59
CA PHE A 45 -14.39 4.18 9.03
C PHE A 45 -15.41 3.17 8.52
N LYS A 46 -16.70 3.52 8.51
CA LYS A 46 -17.74 2.65 7.96
C LYS A 46 -17.50 2.37 6.48
N ASP A 47 -17.18 3.41 5.73
CA ASP A 47 -16.93 3.29 4.30
C ASP A 47 -15.63 2.51 4.01
N THR A 48 -14.59 2.76 4.78
CA THR A 48 -13.32 2.01 4.64
C THR A 48 -13.52 0.53 4.96
N LYS A 49 -14.23 0.22 6.04
CA LYS A 49 -14.51 -1.18 6.41
C LYS A 49 -15.36 -1.89 5.36
N ALA A 50 -16.34 -1.20 4.80
CA ALA A 50 -17.17 -1.75 3.72
C ALA A 50 -16.31 -2.07 2.50
N TRP A 51 -15.40 -1.17 2.13
CA TRP A 51 -14.47 -1.39 1.04
C TRP A 51 -13.54 -2.58 1.31
N LEU A 52 -12.97 -2.66 2.50
CA LEU A 52 -12.08 -3.76 2.89
C LEU A 52 -12.80 -5.11 2.87
N ARG A 53 -14.04 -5.16 3.35
CA ARG A 53 -14.84 -6.40 3.30
C ARG A 53 -14.99 -6.91 1.87
N GLU A 54 -15.34 -6.03 0.94
CA GLU A 54 -15.49 -6.42 -0.47
C GLU A 54 -14.15 -6.80 -1.08
N TYR A 55 -13.10 -6.05 -0.78
CA TYR A 55 -11.75 -6.34 -1.26
C TYR A 55 -11.31 -7.76 -0.85
N PHE A 56 -11.46 -8.11 0.42
CA PHE A 56 -11.03 -9.42 0.93
C PHE A 56 -11.93 -10.57 0.49
N LYS A 57 -13.09 -10.29 -0.07
CA LYS A 57 -13.92 -11.30 -0.75
C LYS A 57 -13.45 -11.59 -2.18
N GLY A 58 -12.47 -10.87 -2.68
CA GLY A 58 -11.97 -11.00 -4.04
C GLY A 58 -12.62 -10.04 -5.04
N ASN A 59 -13.42 -9.09 -4.55
CA ASN A 59 -13.97 -8.01 -5.35
C ASN A 59 -12.98 -6.84 -5.38
N TYR A 60 -13.17 -5.89 -6.27
CA TYR A 60 -12.33 -4.68 -6.31
C TYR A 60 -13.22 -3.47 -6.52
N PRO A 61 -13.93 -3.08 -5.45
CA PRO A 61 -14.86 -1.96 -5.52
C PRO A 61 -14.12 -0.65 -5.72
N GLU A 62 -14.81 0.33 -6.26
CA GLU A 62 -14.30 1.68 -6.37
C GLU A 62 -14.04 2.27 -4.98
N ILE A 63 -12.91 2.96 -4.82
CA ILE A 63 -12.59 3.66 -3.58
C ILE A 63 -13.34 4.97 -3.56
N LYS A 64 -14.29 5.09 -2.63
CA LYS A 64 -15.12 6.31 -2.48
C LYS A 64 -14.73 7.14 -1.26
N VAL A 65 -13.99 6.55 -0.31
CA VAL A 65 -13.53 7.28 0.86
C VAL A 65 -12.40 8.23 0.46
N PRO A 66 -12.44 9.50 0.90
CA PRO A 66 -11.34 10.42 0.62
C PRO A 66 -10.05 9.96 1.28
N LEU A 67 -8.95 9.96 0.54
CA LEU A 67 -7.63 9.59 1.03
C LEU A 67 -6.79 10.86 1.22
N ALA A 68 -6.20 11.02 2.40
CA ALA A 68 -5.39 12.19 2.75
C ALA A 68 -4.06 11.77 3.40
N PRO A 69 -3.18 11.09 2.67
CA PRO A 69 -1.88 10.73 3.20
C PRO A 69 -0.99 11.97 3.33
N LYS A 70 -0.25 12.08 4.42
CA LYS A 70 0.72 13.17 4.61
C LYS A 70 2.11 12.72 4.17
N GLY A 71 2.79 13.56 3.43
CA GLY A 71 4.14 13.27 2.96
C GLY A 71 4.70 14.43 2.15
N THR A 72 5.96 14.26 1.73
CA THR A 72 6.65 15.22 0.87
C THR A 72 6.01 15.28 -0.51
N ASP A 73 6.35 16.29 -1.30
CA ASP A 73 5.89 16.41 -2.68
C ASP A 73 6.26 15.17 -3.51
N PHE A 74 7.48 14.67 -3.34
CA PHE A 74 7.93 13.44 -4.00
C PHE A 74 7.10 12.23 -3.59
N GLN A 75 6.89 12.05 -2.28
CA GLN A 75 6.08 10.95 -1.77
C GLN A 75 4.64 11.01 -2.31
N GLN A 76 4.03 12.20 -2.32
CA GLN A 76 2.68 12.37 -2.87
C GLN A 76 2.62 11.95 -4.34
N LYS A 77 3.61 12.32 -5.13
CA LYS A 77 3.66 11.95 -6.54
C LYS A 77 3.81 10.45 -6.74
N VAL A 78 4.65 9.80 -5.92
CA VAL A 78 4.78 8.34 -5.95
C VAL A 78 3.46 7.68 -5.57
N TRP A 79 2.83 8.10 -4.48
CA TRP A 79 1.57 7.50 -4.03
C TRP A 79 0.44 7.72 -5.02
N ASN A 80 0.38 8.87 -5.70
CA ASN A 80 -0.59 9.10 -6.77
C ASN A 80 -0.37 8.12 -7.93
N GLU A 81 0.88 7.86 -8.28
CA GLU A 81 1.20 6.89 -9.33
C GLU A 81 0.80 5.47 -8.93
N LEU A 82 0.96 5.10 -7.66
CA LEU A 82 0.52 3.80 -7.16
C LEU A 82 -0.98 3.59 -7.37
N GLN A 83 -1.77 4.64 -7.21
CA GLN A 83 -3.22 4.55 -7.37
C GLN A 83 -3.66 4.29 -8.81
N THR A 84 -2.76 4.45 -9.78
CA THR A 84 -3.03 4.10 -11.18
C THR A 84 -2.80 2.63 -11.50
N ILE A 85 -2.17 1.88 -10.59
CA ILE A 85 -1.93 0.45 -10.79
C ILE A 85 -3.23 -0.30 -10.52
N ARG A 86 -3.77 -0.93 -11.55
CA ARG A 86 -5.06 -1.61 -11.46
C ARG A 86 -4.97 -2.91 -10.69
N TYR A 87 -6.11 -3.37 -10.23
CA TYR A 87 -6.28 -4.72 -9.69
C TYR A 87 -5.73 -5.74 -10.67
N ARG A 88 -4.94 -6.71 -10.19
CA ARG A 88 -4.27 -7.73 -11.00
C ARG A 88 -3.14 -7.23 -11.88
N GLU A 89 -2.69 -6.00 -11.69
CA GLU A 89 -1.53 -5.47 -12.40
C GLU A 89 -0.36 -5.25 -11.45
N LEU A 90 0.85 -5.29 -11.99
CA LEU A 90 2.08 -4.99 -11.28
C LEU A 90 2.84 -3.90 -12.02
N LYS A 91 3.59 -3.11 -11.27
CA LYS A 91 4.60 -2.21 -11.84
C LYS A 91 5.92 -2.42 -11.09
N THR A 92 7.02 -2.13 -11.77
CA THR A 92 8.34 -2.15 -11.13
C THR A 92 8.66 -0.79 -10.53
N TYR A 93 9.56 -0.77 -9.56
CA TYR A 93 10.08 0.49 -9.00
C TYR A 93 10.69 1.37 -10.10
N GLY A 94 11.39 0.75 -11.07
CA GLY A 94 11.98 1.48 -12.20
C GLY A 94 10.95 2.14 -13.12
N GLU A 95 9.83 1.45 -13.39
CA GLU A 95 8.75 2.03 -14.18
C GLU A 95 8.13 3.25 -13.50
N ILE A 96 7.91 3.15 -12.19
CA ILE A 96 7.38 4.28 -11.40
C ILE A 96 8.39 5.42 -11.38
N ALA A 97 9.69 5.11 -11.24
CA ALA A 97 10.74 6.11 -11.25
C ALA A 97 10.77 6.91 -12.55
N LYS A 98 10.56 6.24 -13.69
CA LYS A 98 10.49 6.93 -14.98
C LYS A 98 9.31 7.90 -15.05
N THR A 99 8.13 7.46 -14.65
CA THR A 99 6.92 8.28 -14.69
C THR A 99 7.03 9.48 -13.76
N VAL A 100 7.42 9.25 -12.51
CA VAL A 100 7.54 10.31 -11.51
C VAL A 100 8.69 11.24 -11.83
N GLY A 101 9.81 10.68 -12.32
CA GLY A 101 10.97 11.47 -12.74
C GLY A 101 10.64 12.45 -13.85
N ARG A 102 9.86 12.03 -14.85
CA ARG A 102 9.39 12.91 -15.91
C ARG A 102 8.52 14.04 -15.36
N ALA A 103 7.58 13.71 -14.48
CA ALA A 103 6.67 14.68 -13.88
C ALA A 103 7.40 15.72 -13.04
N MET A 104 8.55 15.38 -12.48
CA MET A 104 9.36 16.27 -11.64
C MET A 104 10.57 16.86 -12.36
N ASN A 105 10.71 16.64 -13.67
CA ASN A 105 11.90 17.04 -14.45
C ASN A 105 13.21 16.50 -13.86
N LYS A 106 13.16 15.24 -13.37
CA LYS A 106 14.33 14.54 -12.81
C LYS A 106 14.50 13.20 -13.52
N PRO A 107 15.03 13.20 -14.75
CA PRO A 107 15.11 11.97 -15.56
C PRO A 107 16.02 10.90 -14.96
N ALA A 108 16.89 11.26 -14.03
CA ALA A 108 17.78 10.33 -13.34
C ALA A 108 17.18 9.79 -12.03
N MET A 109 15.86 9.93 -11.84
CA MET A 109 15.18 9.39 -10.65
C MET A 109 15.48 7.90 -10.51
N SER A 110 15.93 7.48 -9.32
CA SER A 110 16.30 6.09 -9.07
C SER A 110 15.13 5.26 -8.58
N ALA A 111 15.17 3.96 -8.92
CA ALA A 111 14.24 2.98 -8.37
C ALA A 111 14.35 2.88 -6.85
N GLN A 112 15.56 3.07 -6.29
CA GLN A 112 15.79 3.05 -4.86
C GLN A 112 15.06 4.20 -4.14
N ALA A 113 15.09 5.40 -4.68
CA ALA A 113 14.37 6.54 -4.11
C ALA A 113 12.87 6.29 -4.11
N VAL A 114 12.34 5.75 -5.21
CA VAL A 114 10.93 5.35 -5.31
C VAL A 114 10.61 4.27 -4.28
N GLY A 115 11.49 3.29 -4.10
CA GLY A 115 11.32 2.23 -3.10
C GLY A 115 11.12 2.76 -1.69
N GLY A 116 11.89 3.80 -1.32
CA GLY A 116 11.73 4.47 -0.04
C GLY A 116 10.35 5.13 0.11
N ALA A 117 9.88 5.80 -0.92
CA ALA A 117 8.55 6.44 -0.91
C ALA A 117 7.42 5.40 -0.90
N VAL A 118 7.55 4.32 -1.65
CA VAL A 118 6.58 3.21 -1.65
C VAL A 118 6.49 2.58 -0.26
N GLY A 119 7.65 2.33 0.37
CA GLY A 119 7.71 1.74 1.71
C GLY A 119 7.15 2.63 2.82
N SER A 120 7.08 3.94 2.61
CA SER A 120 6.54 4.90 3.57
C SER A 120 5.05 5.20 3.37
N ASN A 121 4.38 4.53 2.45
CA ASN A 121 2.94 4.71 2.19
C ASN A 121 2.14 4.51 3.49
N PRO A 122 1.41 5.53 3.96
CA PRO A 122 0.65 5.42 5.20
C PRO A 122 -0.70 4.72 5.05
N ILE A 123 -1.21 4.58 3.83
CA ILE A 123 -2.55 4.01 3.58
C ILE A 123 -2.39 2.71 2.79
N SER A 124 -1.98 1.66 3.49
CA SER A 124 -1.76 0.35 2.84
C SER A 124 -3.06 -0.20 2.24
N ILE A 125 -2.95 -1.02 1.24
CA ILE A 125 -4.01 -1.71 0.51
C ILE A 125 -4.79 -0.75 -0.42
N LEU A 126 -5.38 0.32 0.10
CA LEU A 126 -6.12 1.28 -0.71
C LEU A 126 -5.19 2.05 -1.66
N ILE A 127 -4.01 2.45 -1.17
CA ILE A 127 -2.92 2.89 -2.03
C ILE A 127 -2.04 1.65 -2.24
N PRO A 128 -2.08 1.02 -3.42
CA PRO A 128 -1.64 -0.37 -3.57
C PRO A 128 -0.13 -0.53 -3.71
N CYS A 129 0.62 -0.19 -2.68
CA CYS A 129 2.07 -0.36 -2.67
C CYS A 129 2.50 -1.83 -2.81
N HIS A 130 1.63 -2.77 -2.48
CA HIS A 130 1.89 -4.20 -2.66
C HIS A 130 1.97 -4.61 -4.14
N ARG A 131 1.49 -3.79 -5.07
CA ARG A 131 1.54 -4.04 -6.52
C ARG A 131 2.84 -3.57 -7.17
N VAL A 132 3.82 -3.17 -6.36
CA VAL A 132 5.13 -2.76 -6.87
C VAL A 132 6.15 -3.83 -6.54
N VAL A 133 6.89 -4.24 -7.54
CA VAL A 133 7.91 -5.29 -7.42
C VAL A 133 9.25 -4.79 -7.98
N GLY A 134 10.32 -5.48 -7.62
CA GLY A 134 11.64 -5.19 -8.15
C GLY A 134 11.76 -5.66 -9.59
N LYS A 135 12.87 -5.29 -10.20
CA LYS A 135 13.23 -5.73 -11.54
C LYS A 135 13.16 -7.26 -11.62
N ASP A 136 12.65 -7.76 -12.73
CA ASP A 136 12.52 -9.20 -13.01
C ASP A 136 11.64 -9.97 -12.01
N GLY A 137 10.74 -9.27 -11.29
CA GLY A 137 9.80 -9.91 -10.39
C GLY A 137 10.30 -10.11 -8.97
N ASN A 138 11.39 -9.44 -8.59
CA ASN A 138 11.90 -9.53 -7.22
C ASN A 138 10.92 -8.92 -6.23
N LEU A 139 10.46 -9.73 -5.25
CA LEU A 139 9.62 -9.27 -4.15
C LEU A 139 10.51 -8.65 -3.08
N THR A 140 10.59 -7.33 -3.09
CA THR A 140 11.41 -6.58 -2.14
C THR A 140 10.55 -6.03 -1.00
N GLY A 141 11.23 -5.46 -0.01
CA GLY A 141 10.68 -5.01 1.25
C GLY A 141 9.35 -4.29 1.16
N TYR A 142 8.47 -4.62 2.09
CA TYR A 142 7.14 -4.05 2.22
C TYR A 142 6.93 -3.70 3.70
N GLY A 143 6.46 -2.47 3.98
CA GLY A 143 6.32 -1.99 5.35
C GLY A 143 5.39 -2.83 6.23
N GLY A 144 4.42 -3.49 5.64
CA GLY A 144 3.48 -4.37 6.32
C GLY A 144 3.93 -5.81 6.49
N THR A 145 5.09 -6.16 6.05
CA THR A 145 5.73 -7.46 5.97
C THR A 145 5.58 -8.12 4.59
N LEU A 146 6.57 -8.89 4.23
CA LEU A 146 6.59 -9.59 2.93
C LEU A 146 5.47 -10.63 2.82
N ASP A 147 5.14 -11.32 3.94
CA ASP A 147 4.06 -12.29 3.97
C ASP A 147 2.72 -11.66 3.60
N ASN A 148 2.44 -10.46 4.11
CA ASN A 148 1.21 -9.74 3.78
C ASN A 148 1.18 -9.31 2.32
N LYS A 149 2.31 -8.87 1.79
CA LYS A 149 2.42 -8.55 0.35
C LYS A 149 2.06 -9.77 -0.51
N ILE A 150 2.62 -10.91 -0.19
CA ILE A 150 2.33 -12.16 -0.91
C ILE A 150 0.85 -12.53 -0.79
N LYS A 151 0.26 -12.43 0.41
CA LYS A 151 -1.16 -12.71 0.62
C LYS A 151 -2.05 -11.82 -0.25
N LEU A 152 -1.75 -10.53 -0.32
CA LEU A 152 -2.52 -9.59 -1.13
C LEU A 152 -2.39 -9.89 -2.62
N LEU A 153 -1.18 -10.18 -3.10
CA LEU A 153 -0.96 -10.52 -4.51
C LEU A 153 -1.69 -11.80 -4.89
N LYS A 154 -1.69 -12.81 -4.03
CA LYS A 154 -2.44 -14.05 -4.26
C LYS A 154 -3.94 -13.81 -4.25
N LEU A 155 -4.43 -12.98 -3.33
CA LEU A 155 -5.84 -12.60 -3.27
C LEU A 155 -6.28 -11.93 -4.58
N GLU A 156 -5.42 -11.09 -5.15
CA GLU A 156 -5.67 -10.41 -6.42
C GLU A 156 -5.42 -11.30 -7.64
N GLU A 157 -5.16 -12.59 -7.42
CA GLU A 157 -4.95 -13.58 -8.47
C GLU A 157 -3.76 -13.25 -9.38
N ILE A 158 -2.72 -12.62 -8.84
CA ILE A 158 -1.47 -12.41 -9.56
C ILE A 158 -0.78 -13.75 -9.77
N ASP A 159 -0.28 -13.97 -10.99
CA ASP A 159 0.56 -15.12 -11.29
C ASP A 159 1.90 -14.99 -10.57
N MET A 160 2.13 -15.84 -9.58
CA MET A 160 3.32 -15.78 -8.73
C MET A 160 4.53 -16.53 -9.32
N THR A 161 4.37 -17.17 -10.48
CA THR A 161 5.45 -18.00 -11.07
C THR A 161 6.72 -17.21 -11.37
N HIS A 162 6.60 -15.94 -11.74
CA HIS A 162 7.74 -15.09 -12.08
C HIS A 162 8.18 -14.18 -10.94
N LEU A 163 7.61 -14.38 -9.75
CA LEU A 163 7.93 -13.59 -8.57
C LEU A 163 8.79 -14.41 -7.60
N TYR A 164 9.77 -13.78 -6.98
CA TYR A 164 10.68 -14.45 -6.08
C TYR A 164 11.17 -13.52 -4.97
N LEU A 165 11.72 -14.13 -3.92
CA LEU A 165 12.30 -13.42 -2.79
C LEU A 165 13.82 -13.38 -2.95
N SER A 166 14.41 -12.18 -2.98
CA SER A 166 15.87 -12.06 -3.09
C SER A 166 16.61 -12.75 -1.95
N LEU A 167 16.02 -12.79 -0.75
CA LEU A 167 16.59 -13.49 0.40
C LEU A 167 16.76 -14.98 0.18
N ILE A 168 15.91 -15.60 -0.66
CA ILE A 168 16.04 -17.03 -0.98
C ILE A 168 17.34 -17.27 -1.72
N HIS A 169 17.72 -16.37 -2.61
CA HIS A 169 18.98 -16.49 -3.35
C HIS A 169 20.20 -16.33 -2.47
N ILE A 170 20.09 -15.50 -1.44
CA ILE A 170 21.18 -15.28 -0.49
C ILE A 170 21.35 -16.48 0.45
N SER A 171 20.23 -17.09 0.86
CA SER A 171 20.22 -18.19 1.82
C SER A 171 20.48 -19.56 1.20
N GLU A 172 20.44 -19.69 -0.11
CA GLU A 172 20.72 -20.94 -0.77
C GLU A 172 22.22 -21.28 -0.76
N PRO A 173 22.56 -22.51 -0.41
CA PRO A 173 23.94 -22.95 -0.39
C PRO A 173 24.56 -23.00 -1.78
#